data_cec42a62c155ba0f178104e0567073ce
#
_entry.id   cec42a62c155ba0f178104e0567073ce
#
_cell.length_a   1.000
_cell.length_b   1.000
_cell.length_c   1.000
_cell.angle_alpha   90.00
_cell.angle_beta   90.00
_cell.angle_gamma   90.00
#
_symmetry.space_group_name_H-M   'P 1'
#
loop_
_entity.id
_entity.type
_entity.pdbx_description
1 polymer ?
#
loop_
_entity_poly.entity_id
_entity_poly.type
_entity_poly.pdbx_seq_one_letter_code
_entity_poly.pdbx_strand_id
1 'polypeptide(L)'
;MSPRKSAAESRRTRDRIIDRSIAIASVEGLDGLTIGRLAADLGMSKAGVLGHFGTKETLQLASLDGASAIFSRAVWEPAAGTAPGLARLRAICEYWITYLEREHGAFPGGCFFTTAAVEFDARGGPIRDAVVRRSLLWRRRLANEIRYAVDAGELPRDTDPDQLVFELIGLYTGLNQAIQLFADPQAQDRTRRALARLLAPAAEEAR
;
A
#
# COMPACT_ATOMS: atom_id res chain seq x y z
N MET A 1 25.59 -14.83 -32.35
CA MET A 1 24.56 -15.39 -31.42
C MET A 1 24.78 -14.74 -30.06
N SER A 2 23.85 -13.89 -29.60
CA SER A 2 23.91 -13.33 -28.23
C SER A 2 23.76 -14.46 -27.22
N PRO A 3 24.56 -14.49 -26.13
CA PRO A 3 24.45 -15.50 -25.10
C PRO A 3 23.06 -15.43 -24.44
N ARG A 4 22.42 -16.56 -24.28
CA ARG A 4 21.15 -16.67 -23.57
C ARG A 4 21.36 -16.13 -22.14
N LYS A 5 20.67 -15.04 -21.77
CA LYS A 5 20.69 -14.52 -20.38
C LYS A 5 20.38 -15.64 -19.42
N SER A 6 21.16 -15.76 -18.33
CA SER A 6 20.90 -16.75 -17.30
C SER A 6 19.51 -16.52 -16.68
N ALA A 7 18.88 -17.55 -16.13
CA ALA A 7 17.59 -17.41 -15.43
C ALA A 7 17.68 -16.39 -14.27
N ALA A 8 18.83 -16.25 -13.64
CA ALA A 8 19.07 -15.27 -12.58
C ALA A 8 19.12 -13.84 -13.13
N GLU A 9 19.79 -13.62 -14.27
CA GLU A 9 19.79 -12.31 -14.96
C GLU A 9 18.40 -11.90 -15.44
N SER A 10 17.63 -12.84 -15.96
CA SER A 10 16.26 -12.61 -16.39
C SER A 10 15.38 -12.20 -15.21
N ARG A 11 15.49 -12.86 -14.05
CA ARG A 11 14.78 -12.47 -12.83
C ARG A 11 15.17 -11.07 -12.37
N ARG A 12 16.46 -10.77 -12.23
CA ARG A 12 16.95 -9.43 -11.85
C ARG A 12 16.44 -8.33 -12.79
N THR A 13 16.40 -8.60 -14.09
CA THR A 13 15.88 -7.64 -15.08
C THR A 13 14.38 -7.43 -14.87
N ARG A 14 13.63 -8.52 -14.64
CA ARG A 14 12.20 -8.44 -14.36
C ARG A 14 11.89 -7.64 -13.08
N ASP A 15 12.64 -7.86 -12.01
CA ASP A 15 12.49 -7.12 -10.76
C ASP A 15 12.78 -5.63 -10.95
N ARG A 16 13.86 -5.27 -11.64
CA ARG A 16 14.17 -3.87 -12.00
C ARG A 16 13.04 -3.20 -12.81
N ILE A 17 12.41 -3.94 -13.72
CA ILE A 17 11.27 -3.41 -14.48
C ILE A 17 10.08 -3.16 -13.55
N ILE A 18 9.79 -4.08 -12.63
CA ILE A 18 8.71 -3.93 -11.64
C ILE A 18 8.98 -2.73 -10.74
N ASP A 19 10.16 -2.62 -10.15
CA ASP A 19 10.52 -1.52 -9.25
C ASP A 19 10.37 -0.16 -9.95
N ARG A 20 10.87 -0.04 -11.18
CA ARG A 20 10.73 1.21 -11.95
C ARG A 20 9.28 1.50 -12.33
N SER A 21 8.50 0.46 -12.67
CA SER A 21 7.08 0.63 -13.00
C SER A 21 6.26 1.08 -11.78
N ILE A 22 6.58 0.61 -10.58
CA ILE A 22 5.95 1.05 -9.34
C ILE A 22 6.22 2.54 -9.11
N ALA A 23 7.48 2.97 -9.23
CA ALA A 23 7.84 4.37 -9.04
C ALA A 23 7.14 5.29 -10.04
N ILE A 24 7.09 4.93 -11.33
CA ILE A 24 6.37 5.69 -12.35
C ILE A 24 4.87 5.72 -12.04
N ALA A 25 4.27 4.57 -11.75
CA ALA A 25 2.83 4.48 -11.51
C ALA A 25 2.39 5.18 -10.21
N SER A 26 3.26 5.34 -9.22
CA SER A 26 2.94 6.13 -8.02
C SER A 26 2.72 7.62 -8.35
N VAL A 27 3.36 8.13 -9.41
CA VAL A 27 3.27 9.54 -9.85
C VAL A 27 2.24 9.72 -10.96
N GLU A 28 2.29 8.85 -11.98
CA GLU A 28 1.53 9.03 -13.24
C GLU A 28 0.28 8.13 -13.31
N GLY A 29 0.04 7.31 -12.28
CA GLY A 29 -0.99 6.28 -12.30
C GLY A 29 -0.56 5.04 -13.09
N LEU A 30 -1.31 3.95 -12.91
CA LEU A 30 -1.08 2.70 -13.65
C LEU A 30 -1.39 2.85 -15.15
N ASP A 31 -2.34 3.70 -15.51
CA ASP A 31 -2.68 3.94 -16.92
C ASP A 31 -1.63 4.82 -17.62
N GLY A 32 -1.02 5.75 -16.88
CA GLY A 32 0.12 6.54 -17.33
C GLY A 32 1.39 5.73 -17.57
N LEU A 33 1.51 4.54 -16.97
CA LEU A 33 2.62 3.62 -17.19
C LEU A 33 2.58 3.09 -18.62
N THR A 34 3.51 3.54 -19.47
CA THR A 34 3.65 3.04 -20.85
C THR A 34 4.93 2.22 -21.03
N ILE A 35 4.86 1.19 -21.90
CA ILE A 35 6.04 0.36 -22.23
C ILE A 35 7.16 1.22 -22.82
N GLY A 36 6.82 2.25 -23.60
CA GLY A 36 7.80 3.16 -24.20
C GLY A 36 8.55 4.00 -23.16
N ARG A 37 7.84 4.58 -22.20
CA ARG A 37 8.42 5.36 -21.10
C ARG A 37 9.33 4.48 -20.24
N LEU A 38 8.84 3.33 -19.82
CA LEU A 38 9.57 2.40 -18.98
C LEU A 38 10.84 1.86 -19.67
N ALA A 39 10.74 1.53 -20.96
CA ALA A 39 11.88 1.09 -21.75
C ALA A 39 12.96 2.18 -21.84
N ALA A 40 12.58 3.43 -22.10
CA ALA A 40 13.49 4.58 -22.13
C ALA A 40 14.19 4.78 -20.78
N ASP A 41 13.46 4.78 -19.68
CA ASP A 41 13.98 4.97 -18.31
C ASP A 41 14.97 3.86 -17.91
N LEU A 42 14.80 2.63 -18.42
CA LEU A 42 15.65 1.48 -18.11
C LEU A 42 16.79 1.26 -19.11
N GLY A 43 16.87 2.07 -20.20
CA GLY A 43 17.82 1.86 -21.29
C GLY A 43 17.57 0.54 -22.02
N MET A 44 16.32 0.11 -22.14
CA MET A 44 15.90 -1.15 -22.78
C MET A 44 15.12 -0.89 -24.07
N SER A 45 15.04 -1.90 -24.94
CA SER A 45 14.06 -1.87 -26.04
C SER A 45 12.64 -2.17 -25.52
N LYS A 46 11.61 -1.64 -26.21
CA LYS A 46 10.21 -1.99 -25.92
C LYS A 46 9.96 -3.51 -25.98
N ALA A 47 10.56 -4.18 -26.98
CA ALA A 47 10.50 -5.63 -27.11
C ALA A 47 11.16 -6.35 -25.92
N GLY A 48 12.25 -5.79 -25.36
CA GLY A 48 12.90 -6.31 -24.17
C GLY A 48 12.02 -6.27 -22.94
N VAL A 49 11.27 -5.17 -22.71
CA VAL A 49 10.29 -5.07 -21.63
C VAL A 49 9.12 -6.03 -21.85
N LEU A 50 8.53 -6.03 -23.04
CA LEU A 50 7.42 -6.93 -23.40
C LEU A 50 7.81 -8.40 -23.31
N GLY A 51 9.06 -8.76 -23.58
CA GLY A 51 9.55 -10.13 -23.44
C GLY A 51 9.45 -10.70 -22.02
N HIS A 52 9.38 -9.83 -21.00
CA HIS A 52 9.20 -10.24 -19.60
C HIS A 52 7.72 -10.32 -19.15
N PHE A 53 6.82 -9.58 -19.80
CA PHE A 53 5.44 -9.42 -19.31
C PHE A 53 4.37 -9.75 -20.37
N GLY A 54 4.74 -9.79 -21.65
CA GLY A 54 3.81 -10.02 -22.76
C GLY A 54 2.92 -8.81 -23.05
N THR A 55 2.20 -8.30 -22.05
CA THR A 55 1.25 -7.18 -22.21
C THR A 55 1.48 -6.07 -21.16
N LYS A 56 0.93 -4.86 -21.43
CA LYS A 56 0.88 -3.77 -20.45
C LYS A 56 0.07 -4.19 -19.21
N GLU A 57 -1.04 -4.86 -19.38
CA GLU A 57 -1.91 -5.33 -18.29
C GLU A 57 -1.15 -6.28 -17.34
N THR A 58 -0.42 -7.25 -17.89
CA THR A 58 0.40 -8.17 -17.08
C THR A 58 1.47 -7.41 -16.29
N LEU A 59 2.09 -6.38 -16.88
CA LEU A 59 3.04 -5.52 -16.18
C LEU A 59 2.35 -4.73 -15.05
N GLN A 60 1.18 -4.14 -15.29
CA GLN A 60 0.40 -3.41 -14.29
C GLN A 60 0.02 -4.31 -13.10
N LEU A 61 -0.42 -5.54 -13.37
CA LEU A 61 -0.72 -6.54 -12.34
C LEU A 61 0.54 -6.92 -11.54
N ALA A 62 1.67 -7.12 -12.22
CA ALA A 62 2.94 -7.40 -11.54
C ALA A 62 3.43 -6.21 -10.69
N SER A 63 3.17 -4.97 -11.13
CA SER A 63 3.47 -3.76 -10.34
C SER A 63 2.61 -3.67 -9.07
N LEU A 64 1.31 -4.02 -9.18
CA LEU A 64 0.41 -4.15 -8.01
C LEU A 64 0.92 -5.19 -7.01
N ASP A 65 1.42 -6.34 -7.49
CA ASP A 65 2.00 -7.39 -6.63
C ASP A 65 3.28 -6.91 -5.95
N GLY A 66 4.17 -6.27 -6.70
CA GLY A 66 5.41 -5.69 -6.18
C GLY A 66 5.14 -4.61 -5.12
N ALA A 67 4.23 -3.67 -5.41
CA ALA A 67 3.81 -2.64 -4.45
C ALA A 67 3.20 -3.26 -3.18
N SER A 68 2.42 -4.34 -3.30
CA SER A 68 1.87 -5.06 -2.15
C SER A 68 2.95 -5.71 -1.30
N ALA A 69 4.00 -6.26 -1.91
CA ALA A 69 5.14 -6.84 -1.20
C ALA A 69 5.93 -5.76 -0.45
N ILE A 70 6.16 -4.59 -1.06
CA ILE A 70 6.81 -3.44 -0.38
C ILE A 70 5.96 -3.00 0.81
N PHE A 71 4.66 -2.79 0.63
CA PHE A 71 3.76 -2.39 1.71
C PHE A 71 3.72 -3.43 2.85
N SER A 72 3.69 -4.73 2.53
CA SER A 72 3.73 -5.79 3.54
C SER A 72 5.01 -5.71 4.38
N ARG A 73 6.18 -5.60 3.76
CA ARG A 73 7.46 -5.45 4.45
C ARG A 73 7.56 -4.17 5.28
N ALA A 74 6.98 -3.08 4.78
CA ALA A 74 7.08 -1.78 5.44
C ALA A 74 6.09 -1.60 6.61
N VAL A 75 4.91 -2.22 6.55
CA VAL A 75 3.80 -1.96 7.47
C VAL A 75 3.37 -3.20 8.25
N TRP A 76 3.11 -4.33 7.56
CA TRP A 76 2.56 -5.51 8.20
C TRP A 76 3.61 -6.34 8.95
N GLU A 77 4.70 -6.70 8.27
CA GLU A 77 5.71 -7.61 8.82
C GLU A 77 6.36 -7.08 10.10
N PRO A 78 6.73 -5.79 10.20
CA PRO A 78 7.28 -5.25 11.44
C PRO A 78 6.30 -5.30 12.62
N ALA A 79 5.00 -5.20 12.36
CA ALA A 79 3.97 -5.28 13.39
C ALA A 79 3.60 -6.72 13.77
N ALA A 80 3.91 -7.71 12.93
CA ALA A 80 3.48 -9.10 13.10
C ALA A 80 4.03 -9.76 14.38
N GLY A 81 5.17 -9.28 14.90
CA GLY A 81 5.74 -9.73 16.16
C GLY A 81 5.05 -9.20 17.42
N THR A 82 4.16 -8.21 17.29
CA THR A 82 3.39 -7.65 18.39
C THR A 82 2.17 -8.53 18.70
N ALA A 83 1.71 -8.57 19.95
CA ALA A 83 0.52 -9.31 20.34
C ALA A 83 -0.70 -8.87 19.52
N PRO A 84 -1.56 -9.82 19.05
CA PRO A 84 -2.80 -9.48 18.36
C PRO A 84 -3.69 -8.56 19.19
N GLY A 85 -4.53 -7.75 18.52
CA GLY A 85 -5.41 -6.79 19.15
C GLY A 85 -4.89 -5.36 19.08
N LEU A 86 -5.18 -4.55 20.09
CA LEU A 86 -4.91 -3.12 20.09
C LEU A 86 -3.41 -2.79 19.96
N ALA A 87 -2.55 -3.59 20.57
CA ALA A 87 -1.10 -3.39 20.49
C ALA A 87 -0.59 -3.52 19.06
N ARG A 88 -0.98 -4.61 18.35
CA ARG A 88 -0.61 -4.80 16.95
C ARG A 88 -1.26 -3.77 16.04
N LEU A 89 -2.52 -3.43 16.28
CA LEU A 89 -3.23 -2.40 15.51
C LEU A 89 -2.51 -1.05 15.59
N ARG A 90 -2.08 -0.64 16.79
CA ARG A 90 -1.28 0.60 16.99
C ARG A 90 0.07 0.52 16.29
N ALA A 91 0.76 -0.62 16.35
CA ALA A 91 2.02 -0.81 15.64
C ALA A 91 1.83 -0.71 14.12
N ILE A 92 0.81 -1.36 13.56
CA ILE A 92 0.43 -1.24 12.14
C ILE A 92 0.22 0.23 11.77
N CYS A 93 -0.57 0.95 12.56
CA CYS A 93 -0.87 2.36 12.33
C CYS A 93 0.41 3.22 12.31
N GLU A 94 1.32 3.04 13.24
CA GLU A 94 2.58 3.81 13.29
C GLU A 94 3.48 3.49 12.08
N TYR A 95 3.63 2.21 11.71
CA TYR A 95 4.37 1.84 10.51
C TYR A 95 3.72 2.40 9.24
N TRP A 96 2.39 2.47 9.20
CA TRP A 96 1.66 3.03 8.06
C TRP A 96 1.82 4.55 7.94
N ILE A 97 1.85 5.29 9.07
CA ILE A 97 2.11 6.74 9.07
C ILE A 97 3.46 7.05 8.42
N THR A 98 4.48 6.26 8.73
CA THR A 98 5.86 6.55 8.34
C THR A 98 6.29 5.90 7.01
N TYR A 99 5.50 4.96 6.46
CA TYR A 99 5.97 4.17 5.33
C TYR A 99 6.19 4.99 4.05
N LEU A 100 5.40 6.04 3.80
CA LEU A 100 5.55 6.89 2.60
C LEU A 100 6.89 7.63 2.59
N GLU A 101 7.35 8.08 3.77
CA GLU A 101 8.66 8.69 3.91
C GLU A 101 9.79 7.66 3.75
N ARG A 102 9.67 6.50 4.41
CA ARG A 102 10.67 5.43 4.35
C ARG A 102 10.78 4.80 2.96
N GLU A 103 9.68 4.65 2.27
CA GLU A 103 9.58 4.03 0.94
C GLU A 103 9.47 5.08 -0.18
N HIS A 104 9.90 6.33 0.06
CA HIS A 104 9.83 7.39 -0.94
C HIS A 104 10.52 7.03 -2.26
N GLY A 105 11.60 6.26 -2.23
CA GLY A 105 12.26 5.76 -3.43
C GLY A 105 11.40 4.85 -4.29
N ALA A 106 10.53 4.05 -3.67
CA ALA A 106 9.58 3.19 -4.36
C ALA A 106 8.28 3.94 -4.73
N PHE A 107 7.86 4.90 -3.90
CA PHE A 107 6.59 5.63 -4.04
C PHE A 107 6.79 7.15 -4.05
N PRO A 108 7.52 7.72 -5.02
CA PRO A 108 7.80 9.16 -5.05
C PRO A 108 6.53 10.02 -5.20
N GLY A 109 5.46 9.47 -5.77
CA GLY A 109 4.14 10.13 -5.90
C GLY A 109 3.17 9.86 -4.76
N GLY A 110 3.63 9.21 -3.66
CA GLY A 110 2.78 8.84 -2.54
C GLY A 110 2.20 7.44 -2.63
N CYS A 111 1.12 7.18 -1.92
CA CYS A 111 0.57 5.83 -1.80
C CYS A 111 0.05 5.29 -3.14
N PHE A 112 0.77 4.30 -3.67
CA PHE A 112 0.41 3.60 -4.89
C PHE A 112 -1.04 3.09 -4.90
N PHE A 113 -1.52 2.55 -3.76
CA PHE A 113 -2.87 2.01 -3.66
C PHE A 113 -3.94 3.10 -3.62
N THR A 114 -3.67 4.26 -3.01
CA THR A 114 -4.57 5.41 -3.06
C THR A 114 -4.71 5.92 -4.49
N THR A 115 -3.60 6.08 -5.20
CA THR A 115 -3.60 6.49 -6.62
C THR A 115 -4.36 5.48 -7.48
N ALA A 116 -4.05 4.18 -7.36
CA ALA A 116 -4.72 3.13 -8.13
C ALA A 116 -6.21 3.02 -7.80
N ALA A 117 -6.61 3.21 -6.55
CA ALA A 117 -8.02 3.16 -6.16
C ALA A 117 -8.84 4.29 -6.82
N VAL A 118 -8.33 5.53 -6.81
CA VAL A 118 -8.98 6.68 -7.45
C VAL A 118 -9.00 6.53 -8.97
N GLU A 119 -7.93 6.02 -9.57
CA GLU A 119 -7.81 5.85 -11.02
C GLU A 119 -8.78 4.79 -11.57
N PHE A 120 -9.08 3.74 -10.78
CA PHE A 120 -9.87 2.59 -11.22
C PHE A 120 -11.24 2.46 -10.53
N ASP A 121 -11.69 3.44 -9.75
CA ASP A 121 -12.98 3.37 -9.05
C ASP A 121 -14.18 3.27 -10.02
N ALA A 122 -14.16 4.04 -11.11
CA ALA A 122 -15.21 4.09 -12.13
C ALA A 122 -14.94 3.18 -13.36
N ARG A 123 -13.85 2.40 -13.35
CA ARG A 123 -13.47 1.52 -14.48
C ARG A 123 -13.78 0.07 -14.15
N GLY A 124 -13.92 -0.78 -15.17
CA GLY A 124 -14.01 -2.24 -15.03
C GLY A 124 -12.70 -2.93 -15.40
N GLY A 125 -12.66 -4.25 -15.20
CA GLY A 125 -11.60 -5.12 -15.71
C GLY A 125 -10.56 -5.58 -14.69
N PRO A 126 -9.55 -6.36 -15.15
CA PRO A 126 -8.65 -7.12 -14.27
C PRO A 126 -7.85 -6.27 -13.29
N ILE A 127 -7.46 -5.04 -13.67
CA ILE A 127 -6.71 -4.14 -12.79
C ILE A 127 -7.58 -3.67 -11.63
N ARG A 128 -8.81 -3.20 -11.92
CA ARG A 128 -9.78 -2.83 -10.87
C ARG A 128 -10.02 -3.98 -9.91
N ASP A 129 -10.27 -5.17 -10.45
CA ASP A 129 -10.53 -6.35 -9.63
C ASP A 129 -9.33 -6.69 -8.74
N ALA A 130 -8.12 -6.51 -9.25
CA ALA A 130 -6.90 -6.70 -8.49
C ALA A 130 -6.74 -5.65 -7.38
N VAL A 131 -7.06 -4.37 -7.63
CA VAL A 131 -7.06 -3.29 -6.62
C VAL A 131 -8.11 -3.59 -5.54
N VAL A 132 -9.33 -3.93 -5.92
CA VAL A 132 -10.41 -4.29 -4.99
C VAL A 132 -10.02 -5.47 -4.10
N ARG A 133 -9.51 -6.57 -4.67
CA ARG A 133 -9.08 -7.75 -3.87
C ARG A 133 -8.06 -7.38 -2.81
N ARG A 134 -7.04 -6.56 -3.14
CA ARG A 134 -5.99 -6.14 -2.19
C ARG A 134 -6.53 -5.22 -1.11
N SER A 135 -7.39 -4.28 -1.49
CA SER A 135 -8.06 -3.38 -0.55
C SER A 135 -8.93 -4.14 0.44
N LEU A 136 -9.71 -5.12 -0.02
CA LEU A 136 -10.54 -5.97 0.84
C LEU A 136 -9.69 -6.85 1.76
N LEU A 137 -8.57 -7.40 1.27
CA LEU A 137 -7.65 -8.17 2.12
C LEU A 137 -7.07 -7.31 3.25
N TRP A 138 -6.66 -6.08 2.93
CA TRP A 138 -6.14 -5.14 3.93
C TRP A 138 -7.20 -4.77 4.97
N ARG A 139 -8.42 -4.41 4.51
CA ARG A 139 -9.56 -4.13 5.41
C ARG A 139 -9.85 -5.30 6.35
N ARG A 140 -9.87 -6.54 5.85
CA ARG A 140 -10.08 -7.74 6.68
C ARG A 140 -8.98 -7.91 7.74
N ARG A 141 -7.72 -7.66 7.40
CA ARG A 141 -6.61 -7.73 8.37
C ARG A 141 -6.81 -6.73 9.51
N LEU A 142 -7.12 -5.47 9.19
CA LEU A 142 -7.41 -4.45 10.20
C LEU A 142 -8.62 -4.83 11.06
N ALA A 143 -9.73 -5.23 10.43
CA ALA A 143 -10.93 -5.65 11.14
C ALA A 143 -10.68 -6.82 12.11
N ASN A 144 -9.80 -7.76 11.74
CA ASN A 144 -9.44 -8.87 12.63
C ASN A 144 -8.68 -8.38 13.87
N GLU A 145 -7.72 -7.46 13.72
CA GLU A 145 -7.02 -6.89 14.89
C GLU A 145 -7.98 -6.10 15.79
N ILE A 146 -8.96 -5.39 15.20
CA ILE A 146 -9.99 -4.68 15.95
C ILE A 146 -10.88 -5.69 16.73
N ARG A 147 -11.31 -6.79 16.09
CA ARG A 147 -12.09 -7.84 16.78
C ARG A 147 -11.30 -8.44 17.94
N TYR A 148 -10.01 -8.77 17.75
CA TYR A 148 -9.17 -9.25 18.85
C TYR A 148 -9.08 -8.24 19.99
N ALA A 149 -8.99 -6.94 19.71
CA ALA A 149 -8.96 -5.90 20.73
C ALA A 149 -10.30 -5.77 21.48
N VAL A 150 -11.43 -5.91 20.79
CA VAL A 150 -12.78 -5.91 21.41
C VAL A 150 -12.97 -7.16 22.28
N ASP A 151 -12.60 -8.33 21.77
CA ASP A 151 -12.73 -9.60 22.50
C ASP A 151 -11.84 -9.62 23.76
N ALA A 152 -10.69 -8.96 23.71
CA ALA A 152 -9.78 -8.80 24.85
C ALA A 152 -10.21 -7.67 25.83
N GLY A 153 -11.26 -6.91 25.51
CA GLY A 153 -11.69 -5.76 26.33
C GLY A 153 -10.78 -4.54 26.22
N GLU A 154 -9.89 -4.50 25.24
CA GLU A 154 -8.97 -3.37 24.99
C GLU A 154 -9.66 -2.21 24.26
N LEU A 155 -10.73 -2.49 23.52
CA LEU A 155 -11.62 -1.53 22.88
C LEU A 155 -13.06 -1.71 23.44
N PRO A 156 -13.90 -0.67 23.35
CA PRO A 156 -15.30 -0.76 23.77
C PRO A 156 -16.05 -1.93 23.10
N ARG A 157 -16.92 -2.61 23.82
CA ARG A 157 -17.65 -3.79 23.31
C ARG A 157 -18.61 -3.47 22.16
N ASP A 158 -19.04 -2.22 22.04
CA ASP A 158 -19.90 -1.70 20.99
C ASP A 158 -19.12 -1.17 19.77
N THR A 159 -17.79 -1.34 19.75
CA THR A 159 -16.96 -0.96 18.60
C THR A 159 -17.36 -1.78 17.38
N ASP A 160 -17.81 -1.10 16.31
CA ASP A 160 -18.01 -1.70 14.99
C ASP A 160 -16.67 -1.79 14.25
N PRO A 161 -16.14 -3.01 13.99
CA PRO A 161 -14.86 -3.17 13.31
C PRO A 161 -14.84 -2.60 11.88
N ASP A 162 -15.95 -2.68 11.15
CA ASP A 162 -16.00 -2.22 9.77
C ASP A 162 -16.08 -0.69 9.70
N GLN A 163 -16.78 -0.05 10.65
CA GLN A 163 -16.79 1.40 10.82
C GLN A 163 -15.39 1.91 11.20
N LEU A 164 -14.72 1.29 12.17
CA LEU A 164 -13.38 1.69 12.59
C LEU A 164 -12.35 1.53 11.44
N VAL A 165 -12.47 0.46 10.64
CA VAL A 165 -11.66 0.30 9.43
C VAL A 165 -11.92 1.41 8.42
N PHE A 166 -13.18 1.82 8.22
CA PHE A 166 -13.53 2.93 7.33
C PHE A 166 -12.84 4.23 7.78
N GLU A 167 -12.89 4.54 9.08
CA GLU A 167 -12.26 5.73 9.66
C GLU A 167 -10.73 5.69 9.53
N LEU A 168 -10.10 4.54 9.81
CA LEU A 168 -8.66 4.34 9.61
C LEU A 168 -8.26 4.61 8.16
N ILE A 169 -8.96 4.03 7.19
CA ILE A 169 -8.68 4.24 5.75
C ILE A 169 -8.84 5.72 5.39
N GLY A 170 -9.86 6.39 5.91
CA GLY A 170 -10.09 7.82 5.72
C GLY A 170 -8.91 8.67 6.23
N LEU A 171 -8.42 8.38 7.43
CA LEU A 171 -7.25 9.07 8.01
C LEU A 171 -5.99 8.89 7.13
N TYR A 172 -5.72 7.71 6.62
CA TYR A 172 -4.54 7.47 5.78
C TYR A 172 -4.68 8.07 4.38
N THR A 173 -5.89 8.14 3.84
CA THR A 173 -6.15 8.88 2.60
C THR A 173 -5.87 10.38 2.81
N GLY A 174 -6.35 10.94 3.92
CA GLY A 174 -6.06 12.31 4.33
C GLY A 174 -4.58 12.57 4.58
N LEU A 175 -3.89 11.64 5.24
CA LEU A 175 -2.44 11.72 5.45
C LEU A 175 -1.67 11.77 4.14
N ASN A 176 -1.98 10.86 3.19
CA ASN A 176 -1.35 10.87 1.88
C ASN A 176 -1.54 12.21 1.16
N GLN A 177 -2.76 12.75 1.17
CA GLN A 177 -3.05 14.05 0.57
C GLN A 177 -2.30 15.20 1.30
N ALA A 178 -2.27 15.19 2.63
CA ALA A 178 -1.57 16.20 3.42
C ALA A 178 -0.06 16.23 3.10
N ILE A 179 0.56 15.06 2.93
CA ILE A 179 1.98 14.96 2.57
C ILE A 179 2.20 15.36 1.11
N GLN A 180 1.48 14.75 0.16
CA GLN A 180 1.79 14.85 -1.26
C GLN A 180 1.30 16.14 -1.91
N LEU A 181 0.11 16.61 -1.55
CA LEU A 181 -0.48 17.79 -2.16
C LEU A 181 -0.15 19.08 -1.39
N PHE A 182 -0.21 19.00 -0.06
CA PHE A 182 -0.05 20.20 0.77
C PHE A 182 1.34 20.35 1.38
N ALA A 183 2.22 19.36 1.26
CA ALA A 183 3.55 19.32 1.90
C ALA A 183 3.48 19.73 3.40
N ASP A 184 2.42 19.29 4.11
CA ASP A 184 2.17 19.66 5.50
C ASP A 184 3.18 18.99 6.43
N PRO A 185 4.11 19.74 7.06
CA PRO A 185 5.11 19.16 7.95
C PRO A 185 4.51 18.54 9.23
N GLN A 186 3.24 18.83 9.54
CA GLN A 186 2.56 18.31 10.71
C GLN A 186 1.61 17.12 10.36
N ALA A 187 1.58 16.66 9.12
CA ALA A 187 0.64 15.65 8.67
C ALA A 187 0.68 14.37 9.52
N GLN A 188 1.88 13.85 9.79
CA GLN A 188 2.06 12.66 10.62
C GLN A 188 1.58 12.86 12.06
N ASP A 189 1.94 14.00 12.69
CA ASP A 189 1.54 14.27 14.07
C ASP A 189 0.03 14.51 14.21
N ARG A 190 -0.60 15.15 13.22
CA ARG A 190 -2.07 15.28 13.18
C ARG A 190 -2.72 13.92 13.07
N THR A 191 -2.17 13.03 12.25
CA THR A 191 -2.67 11.65 12.11
C THR A 191 -2.50 10.86 13.41
N ARG A 192 -1.33 10.94 14.09
CA ARG A 192 -1.14 10.30 15.41
C ARG A 192 -2.14 10.77 16.44
N ARG A 193 -2.42 12.08 16.52
CA ARG A 193 -3.44 12.64 17.45
C ARG A 193 -4.85 12.15 17.12
N ALA A 194 -5.18 12.02 15.83
CA ALA A 194 -6.47 11.47 15.42
C ALA A 194 -6.59 9.98 15.77
N LEU A 195 -5.55 9.19 15.52
CA LEU A 195 -5.49 7.77 15.89
C LEU A 195 -5.57 7.54 17.40
N ALA A 196 -4.90 8.40 18.20
CA ALA A 196 -4.99 8.30 19.66
C ALA A 196 -6.41 8.46 20.18
N ARG A 197 -7.24 9.31 19.54
CA ARG A 197 -8.67 9.44 19.89
C ARG A 197 -9.49 8.27 19.38
N LEU A 198 -9.20 7.81 18.15
CA LEU A 198 -9.95 6.75 17.50
C LEU A 198 -9.71 5.38 18.16
N LEU A 199 -8.48 5.14 18.63
CA LEU A 199 -8.07 3.90 19.31
C LEU A 199 -7.97 4.10 20.84
N ALA A 200 -8.78 5.00 21.38
CA ALA A 200 -8.85 5.15 22.83
C ALA A 200 -9.36 3.85 23.48
N PRO A 201 -8.72 3.39 24.56
CA PRO A 201 -9.14 2.17 25.25
C PRO A 201 -10.58 2.32 25.79
N ALA A 202 -11.23 1.19 26.08
CA ALA A 202 -12.47 1.20 26.84
C ALA A 202 -12.26 1.98 28.14
N ALA A 203 -13.20 2.86 28.48
CA ALA A 203 -13.16 3.52 29.79
C ALA A 203 -13.20 2.43 30.88
N GLU A 204 -12.30 2.50 31.88
CA GLU A 204 -12.43 1.67 33.06
C GLU A 204 -13.82 1.95 33.66
N GLU A 205 -14.70 0.93 33.68
CA GLU A 205 -15.94 1.03 34.46
C GLU A 205 -15.54 1.33 35.89
N ALA A 206 -15.83 2.54 36.35
CA ALA A 206 -15.65 2.90 37.74
C ALA A 206 -16.48 1.90 38.61
N ARG A 207 -15.77 0.99 39.29
CA ARG A 207 -16.37 0.06 40.26
C ARG A 207 -16.81 0.79 41.51
#